data_a12f603d22817415e5fe6c2c4e161c4f
#
_entry.id   a12f603d22817415e5fe6c2c4e161c4f
#
_cell.length_a   1.000
_cell.length_b   1.000
_cell.length_c   1.000
_cell.angle_alpha   90.00
_cell.angle_beta   90.00
_cell.angle_gamma   90.00
#
_symmetry.space_group_name_H-M   'P 1'
#
loop_
_entity.id
_entity.type
_entity.pdbx_description
1 polymer ?
#
loop_
_entity_poly.entity_id
_entity_poly.type
_entity_poly.pdbx_seq_one_letter_code
_entity_poly.pdbx_strand_id
1 'polypeptide(L)'
;MLDVRKIRLILELRESGIVDSKVLSAIEKIPRENFIPENFRNQAYENIALPIAENQTISQPFIVAKMTQLLQLNKSHKVLEIGTGSGYQSAILSLLSRRVYTIERIKLLLLQAENIFSKLKLTNIVTKHADGNFGWKEQIPFDRVIFTAATLKISDQFIEHISEGGIIVCPIIKKNKQILVRYKKNNNKISTEEFDNVLFVPNLLGTQ
;
A
#
# COMPACT_ATOMS: atom_id res chain seq x y z
N MET A 1 -24.10 -11.41 8.72
CA MET A 1 -24.44 -11.91 7.37
C MET A 1 -23.22 -11.71 6.49
N LEU A 2 -22.74 -12.75 5.79
CA LEU A 2 -21.62 -12.64 4.87
C LEU A 2 -22.05 -11.76 3.68
N ASP A 3 -21.27 -10.72 3.36
CA ASP A 3 -21.53 -9.88 2.19
C ASP A 3 -21.09 -10.64 0.92
N VAL A 4 -22.05 -11.03 0.10
CA VAL A 4 -21.85 -11.80 -1.15
C VAL A 4 -20.86 -11.07 -2.09
N ARG A 5 -20.84 -9.73 -2.07
CA ARG A 5 -19.91 -8.92 -2.88
C ARG A 5 -18.45 -9.15 -2.49
N LYS A 6 -18.19 -9.31 -1.18
CA LYS A 6 -16.81 -9.65 -0.68
C LYS A 6 -16.40 -11.03 -1.17
N ILE A 7 -17.28 -12.02 -1.08
CA ILE A 7 -16.99 -13.38 -1.55
C ILE A 7 -16.63 -13.36 -3.04
N ARG A 8 -17.45 -12.68 -3.85
CA ARG A 8 -17.20 -12.54 -5.29
C ARG A 8 -15.84 -11.88 -5.57
N LEU A 9 -15.50 -10.79 -4.87
CA LEU A 9 -14.19 -10.14 -5.00
C LEU A 9 -13.05 -11.10 -4.65
N ILE A 10 -13.14 -11.86 -3.55
CA ILE A 10 -12.08 -12.80 -3.15
C ILE A 10 -11.88 -13.91 -4.19
N LEU A 11 -12.96 -14.41 -4.79
CA LEU A 11 -12.87 -15.39 -5.88
C LEU A 11 -12.17 -14.79 -7.10
N GLU A 12 -12.57 -13.59 -7.53
CA GLU A 12 -11.95 -12.87 -8.65
C GLU A 12 -10.46 -12.63 -8.42
N LEU A 13 -10.05 -12.24 -7.20
CA LEU A 13 -8.65 -12.06 -6.85
C LEU A 13 -7.85 -13.36 -6.96
N ARG A 14 -8.43 -14.48 -6.53
CA ARG A 14 -7.81 -15.82 -6.67
C ARG A 14 -7.63 -16.21 -8.14
N GLU A 15 -8.65 -16.04 -8.96
CA GLU A 15 -8.61 -16.31 -10.40
C GLU A 15 -7.58 -15.43 -11.11
N SER A 16 -7.38 -14.19 -10.61
CA SER A 16 -6.36 -13.26 -11.09
C SER A 16 -4.93 -13.56 -10.59
N GLY A 17 -4.70 -14.67 -9.86
CA GLY A 17 -3.37 -15.10 -9.43
C GLY A 17 -2.93 -14.63 -8.05
N ILE A 18 -3.86 -14.17 -7.19
CA ILE A 18 -3.54 -13.93 -5.78
C ILE A 18 -3.66 -15.26 -5.01
N VAL A 19 -2.51 -15.82 -4.65
CA VAL A 19 -2.42 -17.15 -4.01
C VAL A 19 -2.15 -17.08 -2.51
N ASP A 20 -1.68 -15.93 -2.00
CA ASP A 20 -1.43 -15.75 -0.56
C ASP A 20 -2.76 -15.64 0.21
N SER A 21 -3.10 -16.71 0.91
CA SER A 21 -4.34 -16.80 1.70
C SER A 21 -4.41 -15.77 2.84
N LYS A 22 -3.26 -15.34 3.38
CA LYS A 22 -3.22 -14.30 4.42
C LYS A 22 -3.59 -12.94 3.85
N VAL A 23 -3.14 -12.64 2.63
CA VAL A 23 -3.52 -11.41 1.91
C VAL A 23 -5.01 -11.40 1.61
N LEU A 24 -5.55 -12.50 1.06
CA LEU A 24 -6.99 -12.63 0.79
C LEU A 24 -7.83 -12.48 2.06
N SER A 25 -7.40 -13.12 3.16
CA SER A 25 -8.08 -12.98 4.46
C SER A 25 -8.02 -11.55 5.01
N ALA A 26 -6.92 -10.82 4.81
CA ALA A 26 -6.81 -9.43 5.23
C ALA A 26 -7.78 -8.54 4.44
N ILE A 27 -7.87 -8.73 3.12
CA ILE A 27 -8.82 -8.00 2.25
C ILE A 27 -10.27 -8.29 2.64
N GLU A 28 -10.61 -9.55 2.94
CA GLU A 28 -11.94 -9.93 3.39
C GLU A 28 -12.34 -9.27 4.71
N LYS A 29 -11.38 -9.17 5.65
CA LYS A 29 -11.62 -8.62 7.00
C LYS A 29 -11.74 -7.10 7.02
N ILE A 30 -10.97 -6.38 6.20
CA ILE A 30 -11.00 -4.92 6.18
C ILE A 30 -12.20 -4.43 5.37
N PRO A 31 -13.13 -3.67 5.99
CA PRO A 31 -14.32 -3.16 5.29
C PRO A 31 -13.92 -2.02 4.35
N ARG A 32 -13.72 -2.30 3.07
CA ARG A 32 -13.24 -1.31 2.07
C ARG A 32 -14.20 -0.13 1.93
N GLU A 33 -15.50 -0.33 2.16
CA GLU A 33 -16.52 0.72 2.16
C GLU A 33 -16.27 1.86 3.15
N ASN A 34 -15.48 1.63 4.19
CA ASN A 34 -15.12 2.68 5.16
C ASN A 34 -14.06 3.65 4.62
N PHE A 35 -13.37 3.28 3.54
CA PHE A 35 -12.27 4.04 2.94
C PHE A 35 -12.69 4.75 1.64
N ILE A 36 -13.98 4.76 1.33
CA ILE A 36 -14.56 5.24 0.08
C ILE A 36 -15.61 6.30 0.40
N PRO A 37 -15.72 7.39 -0.39
CA PRO A 37 -16.81 8.34 -0.28
C PRO A 37 -18.18 7.67 -0.41
N GLU A 38 -19.19 8.22 0.27
CA GLU A 38 -20.50 7.60 0.40
C GLU A 38 -21.18 7.30 -0.95
N ASN A 39 -21.03 8.20 -1.92
CA ASN A 39 -21.59 8.04 -3.27
C ASN A 39 -20.99 6.87 -4.07
N PHE A 40 -19.83 6.32 -3.66
CA PHE A 40 -19.20 5.16 -4.31
C PHE A 40 -19.30 3.87 -3.49
N ARG A 41 -19.96 3.86 -2.32
CA ARG A 41 -20.05 2.67 -1.44
C ARG A 41 -20.63 1.43 -2.10
N ASN A 42 -21.53 1.61 -3.06
CA ASN A 42 -22.10 0.48 -3.82
C ASN A 42 -21.04 -0.27 -4.62
N GLN A 43 -19.98 0.42 -5.06
CA GLN A 43 -18.86 -0.11 -5.84
C GLN A 43 -17.68 -0.57 -4.95
N ALA A 44 -17.84 -0.56 -3.63
CA ALA A 44 -16.75 -0.83 -2.69
C ALA A 44 -16.05 -2.17 -2.92
N TYR A 45 -16.76 -3.17 -3.43
CA TYR A 45 -16.26 -4.51 -3.67
C TYR A 45 -16.13 -4.85 -5.16
N GLU A 46 -16.24 -3.86 -6.05
CA GLU A 46 -15.83 -3.99 -7.44
C GLU A 46 -14.30 -3.91 -7.54
N ASN A 47 -13.73 -4.67 -8.46
CA ASN A 47 -12.27 -4.72 -8.64
C ASN A 47 -11.78 -3.54 -9.51
N ILE A 48 -12.08 -2.33 -9.08
CA ILE A 48 -11.74 -1.06 -9.74
C ILE A 48 -11.13 -0.06 -8.76
N ALA A 49 -10.35 0.89 -9.27
CA ALA A 49 -9.94 2.09 -8.54
C ALA A 49 -11.14 3.05 -8.44
N LEU A 50 -11.26 3.76 -7.32
CA LEU A 50 -12.33 4.73 -7.09
C LEU A 50 -11.74 6.07 -6.64
N PRO A 51 -12.36 7.21 -7.00
CA PRO A 51 -11.90 8.52 -6.55
C PRO A 51 -12.10 8.70 -5.04
N ILE A 52 -11.17 9.43 -4.41
CA ILE A 52 -11.27 9.95 -3.04
C ILE A 52 -11.04 11.46 -3.06
N ALA A 53 -10.96 12.10 -1.89
CA ALA A 53 -10.66 13.52 -1.80
C ALA A 53 -9.30 13.88 -2.43
N GLU A 54 -9.08 15.18 -2.64
CA GLU A 54 -7.82 15.77 -3.15
C GLU A 54 -7.37 15.21 -4.51
N ASN A 55 -8.30 14.84 -5.38
CA ASN A 55 -8.04 14.24 -6.69
C ASN A 55 -7.16 12.98 -6.62
N GLN A 56 -7.20 12.28 -5.48
CA GLN A 56 -6.53 11.01 -5.31
C GLN A 56 -7.51 9.84 -5.54
N THR A 57 -6.99 8.61 -5.50
CA THR A 57 -7.78 7.40 -5.68
C THR A 57 -7.46 6.35 -4.62
N ILE A 58 -8.45 5.57 -4.22
CA ILE A 58 -8.22 4.26 -3.60
C ILE A 58 -7.91 3.25 -4.71
N SER A 59 -6.80 2.56 -4.60
CA SER A 59 -6.35 1.59 -5.61
C SER A 59 -7.34 0.44 -5.80
N GLN A 60 -7.35 -0.12 -7.01
CA GLN A 60 -8.06 -1.35 -7.34
C GLN A 60 -7.70 -2.49 -6.36
N PRO A 61 -8.67 -3.28 -5.86
CA PRO A 61 -8.39 -4.37 -4.92
C PRO A 61 -7.34 -5.37 -5.41
N PHE A 62 -7.34 -5.71 -6.71
CA PHE A 62 -6.31 -6.57 -7.28
C PHE A 62 -4.90 -5.99 -7.12
N ILE A 63 -4.72 -4.69 -7.36
CA ILE A 63 -3.41 -4.03 -7.21
C ILE A 63 -2.96 -4.02 -5.75
N VAL A 64 -3.88 -3.71 -4.81
CA VAL A 64 -3.60 -3.80 -3.36
C VAL A 64 -3.15 -5.21 -2.98
N ALA A 65 -3.88 -6.24 -3.42
CA ALA A 65 -3.56 -7.64 -3.17
C ALA A 65 -2.20 -8.03 -3.75
N LYS A 66 -1.95 -7.70 -5.02
CA LYS A 66 -0.72 -8.00 -5.74
C LYS A 66 0.49 -7.38 -5.06
N MET A 67 0.44 -6.09 -4.76
CA MET A 67 1.54 -5.39 -4.10
C MET A 67 1.80 -5.96 -2.70
N THR A 68 0.75 -6.26 -1.95
CA THR A 68 0.87 -6.87 -0.62
C THR A 68 1.48 -8.28 -0.70
N GLN A 69 1.06 -9.11 -1.66
CA GLN A 69 1.64 -10.44 -1.90
C GLN A 69 3.12 -10.36 -2.26
N LEU A 70 3.52 -9.39 -3.10
CA LEU A 70 4.91 -9.17 -3.51
C LEU A 70 5.82 -8.75 -2.35
N LEU A 71 5.29 -8.14 -1.29
CA LEU A 71 6.03 -7.81 -0.08
C LEU A 71 6.41 -9.03 0.76
N GLN A 72 5.76 -10.18 0.58
CA GLN A 72 6.05 -11.42 1.35
C GLN A 72 6.03 -11.15 2.87
N LEU A 73 4.90 -10.63 3.37
CA LEU A 73 4.76 -10.17 4.75
C LEU A 73 4.68 -11.32 5.76
N ASN A 74 5.17 -11.04 6.97
CA ASN A 74 4.91 -11.83 8.17
C ASN A 74 4.74 -10.91 9.40
N LYS A 75 4.30 -11.50 10.52
CA LYS A 75 3.98 -10.78 11.75
C LYS A 75 5.16 -10.16 12.50
N SER A 76 6.40 -10.42 12.10
CA SER A 76 7.57 -9.76 12.68
C SER A 76 7.96 -8.49 11.92
N HIS A 77 7.51 -8.31 10.69
CA HIS A 77 7.96 -7.24 9.82
C HIS A 77 7.51 -5.85 10.25
N LYS A 78 8.44 -4.91 10.12
CA LYS A 78 8.26 -3.47 10.20
C LYS A 78 8.13 -2.91 8.78
N VAL A 79 7.00 -2.28 8.49
CA VAL A 79 6.65 -1.84 7.13
C VAL A 79 6.66 -0.32 7.06
N LEU A 80 7.21 0.25 5.98
CA LEU A 80 7.04 1.64 5.60
C LEU A 80 6.14 1.72 4.37
N GLU A 81 5.12 2.56 4.44
CA GLU A 81 4.26 2.92 3.33
C GLU A 81 4.44 4.39 2.96
N ILE A 82 4.64 4.66 1.67
CA ILE A 82 4.72 6.01 1.10
C ILE A 82 3.43 6.27 0.32
N GLY A 83 2.60 7.17 0.86
CA GLY A 83 1.26 7.48 0.38
C GLY A 83 0.17 6.73 1.15
N THR A 84 -0.31 7.30 2.27
CA THR A 84 -1.42 6.73 3.05
C THR A 84 -2.73 6.76 2.26
N GLY A 85 -2.99 7.86 1.55
CA GLY A 85 -4.22 8.08 0.80
C GLY A 85 -5.46 7.87 1.65
N SER A 86 -6.35 6.96 1.23
CA SER A 86 -7.54 6.58 2.01
C SER A 86 -7.21 5.83 3.31
N GLY A 87 -6.02 5.22 3.43
CA GLY A 87 -5.62 4.34 4.52
C GLY A 87 -5.94 2.85 4.27
N TYR A 88 -6.55 2.49 3.15
CA TYR A 88 -6.96 1.10 2.91
C TYR A 88 -5.77 0.14 2.83
N GLN A 89 -4.70 0.51 2.08
CA GLN A 89 -3.48 -0.29 2.02
C GLN A 89 -2.81 -0.40 3.39
N SER A 90 -2.70 0.70 4.16
CA SER A 90 -2.20 0.67 5.55
C SER A 90 -2.98 -0.31 6.43
N ALA A 91 -4.32 -0.32 6.32
CA ALA A 91 -5.18 -1.22 7.09
C ALA A 91 -4.93 -2.69 6.74
N ILE A 92 -4.76 -3.03 5.46
CA ILE A 92 -4.40 -4.39 5.02
C ILE A 92 -3.02 -4.80 5.59
N LEU A 93 -2.01 -3.93 5.45
CA LEU A 93 -0.66 -4.17 5.96
C LEU A 93 -0.64 -4.38 7.48
N SER A 94 -1.48 -3.69 8.22
CA SER A 94 -1.57 -3.78 9.69
C SER A 94 -1.99 -5.17 10.16
N LEU A 95 -2.85 -5.85 9.41
CA LEU A 95 -3.24 -7.23 9.70
C LEU A 95 -2.15 -8.26 9.41
N LEU A 96 -1.11 -7.90 8.64
CA LEU A 96 -0.10 -8.84 8.12
C LEU A 96 1.29 -8.61 8.72
N SER A 97 1.52 -7.50 9.40
CA SER A 97 2.82 -7.08 9.91
C SER A 97 2.78 -6.78 11.41
N ARG A 98 3.97 -6.56 12.01
CA ARG A 98 4.11 -6.13 13.40
C ARG A 98 3.68 -4.68 13.56
N ARG A 99 4.15 -3.81 12.65
CA ARG A 99 3.87 -2.37 12.68
C ARG A 99 3.97 -1.77 11.28
N VAL A 100 3.05 -0.88 10.99
CA VAL A 100 3.04 -0.07 9.77
C VAL A 100 3.39 1.37 10.14
N TYR A 101 4.34 1.96 9.42
CA TYR A 101 4.65 3.38 9.41
C TYR A 101 4.18 3.89 8.06
N THR A 102 3.34 4.92 8.04
CA THR A 102 2.79 5.44 6.80
C THR A 102 2.96 6.96 6.73
N ILE A 103 3.42 7.43 5.58
CA ILE A 103 3.67 8.85 5.31
C ILE A 103 2.66 9.34 4.28
N GLU A 104 2.04 10.48 4.60
CA GLU A 104 1.13 11.18 3.67
C GLU A 104 1.51 12.64 3.54
N ARG A 105 1.56 13.14 2.30
CA ARG A 105 1.87 14.53 2.02
C ARG A 105 0.65 15.47 2.13
N ILE A 106 -0.56 14.93 2.02
CA ILE A 106 -1.82 15.66 2.05
C ILE A 106 -2.45 15.52 3.44
N LYS A 107 -2.42 16.60 4.22
CA LYS A 107 -2.86 16.61 5.62
C LYS A 107 -4.30 16.14 5.78
N LEU A 108 -5.21 16.57 4.89
CA LEU A 108 -6.63 16.18 4.95
C LEU A 108 -6.81 14.66 4.84
N LEU A 109 -6.13 14.01 3.88
CA LEU A 109 -6.22 12.56 3.69
C LEU A 109 -5.69 11.82 4.91
N LEU A 110 -4.56 12.26 5.48
CA LEU A 110 -4.00 11.65 6.68
C LEU A 110 -4.98 11.67 7.84
N LEU A 111 -5.61 12.81 8.13
CA LEU A 111 -6.59 12.95 9.21
C LEU A 111 -7.83 12.06 9.00
N GLN A 112 -8.28 11.93 7.74
CA GLN A 112 -9.39 11.03 7.41
C GLN A 112 -9.01 9.57 7.65
N ALA A 113 -7.81 9.15 7.22
CA ALA A 113 -7.31 7.80 7.44
C ALA A 113 -7.15 7.49 8.94
N GLU A 114 -6.57 8.39 9.73
CA GLU A 114 -6.43 8.25 11.20
C GLU A 114 -7.76 8.02 11.90
N ASN A 115 -8.80 8.76 11.50
CA ASN A 115 -10.15 8.57 12.03
C ASN A 115 -10.68 7.16 11.72
N ILE A 116 -10.44 6.66 10.51
CA ILE A 116 -10.84 5.30 10.12
C ILE A 116 -10.04 4.26 10.92
N PHE A 117 -8.72 4.43 11.07
CA PHE A 117 -7.88 3.52 11.87
C PHE A 117 -8.36 3.43 13.30
N SER A 118 -8.71 4.57 13.91
CA SER A 118 -9.28 4.63 15.25
C SER A 118 -10.60 3.87 15.36
N LYS A 119 -11.54 4.10 14.44
CA LYS A 119 -12.84 3.40 14.40
C LYS A 119 -12.68 1.88 14.24
N LEU A 120 -11.72 1.45 13.45
CA LEU A 120 -11.41 0.03 13.21
C LEU A 120 -10.47 -0.57 14.27
N LYS A 121 -10.03 0.21 15.25
CA LYS A 121 -9.11 -0.18 16.34
C LYS A 121 -7.79 -0.76 15.80
N LEU A 122 -7.25 -0.19 14.73
CA LEU A 122 -5.96 -0.57 14.15
C LEU A 122 -4.82 0.15 14.88
N THR A 123 -4.34 -0.44 15.97
CA THR A 123 -3.43 0.21 16.94
C THR A 123 -1.95 0.12 16.56
N ASN A 124 -1.59 -0.64 15.53
CA ASN A 124 -0.22 -0.84 15.09
C ASN A 124 0.17 -0.03 13.83
N ILE A 125 -0.63 0.99 13.48
CA ILE A 125 -0.32 1.95 12.42
C ILE A 125 0.18 3.24 13.06
N VAL A 126 1.31 3.75 12.58
CA VAL A 126 1.89 5.04 12.97
C VAL A 126 1.93 5.93 11.73
N THR A 127 1.39 7.11 11.83
CA THR A 127 1.22 8.06 10.72
C THR A 127 2.19 9.23 10.83
N LYS A 128 2.59 9.80 9.68
CA LYS A 128 3.39 11.04 9.62
C LYS A 128 2.91 11.90 8.46
N HIS A 129 2.59 13.18 8.74
CA HIS A 129 2.41 14.18 7.70
C HIS A 129 3.78 14.68 7.25
N ALA A 130 4.26 14.25 6.08
CA ALA A 130 5.57 14.61 5.56
C ALA A 130 5.67 14.31 4.05
N ASP A 131 6.76 14.78 3.44
CA ASP A 131 7.16 14.37 2.10
C ASP A 131 7.74 12.94 2.15
N GLY A 132 7.07 12.01 1.48
CA GLY A 132 7.46 10.60 1.42
C GLY A 132 8.78 10.32 0.70
N ASN A 133 9.26 11.26 -0.13
CA ASN A 133 10.54 11.11 -0.85
C ASN A 133 11.76 11.00 0.08
N PHE A 134 11.65 11.46 1.32
CA PHE A 134 12.72 11.37 2.32
C PHE A 134 12.63 10.15 3.24
N GLY A 135 11.55 9.35 3.12
CA GLY A 135 11.29 8.21 3.99
C GLY A 135 11.09 8.64 5.46
N TRP A 136 11.39 7.73 6.38
CA TRP A 136 11.26 7.98 7.83
C TRP A 136 12.54 7.59 8.57
N LYS A 137 13.52 8.48 8.55
CA LYS A 137 14.90 8.24 9.05
C LYS A 137 14.96 7.79 10.51
N GLU A 138 14.11 8.35 11.38
CA GLU A 138 14.08 8.04 12.80
C GLU A 138 13.58 6.62 13.09
N GLN A 139 13.07 5.95 12.07
CA GLN A 139 12.45 4.62 12.17
C GLN A 139 13.14 3.53 11.35
N ILE A 140 14.32 3.81 10.78
CA ILE A 140 15.08 2.78 10.06
C ILE A 140 15.68 1.74 11.03
N PRO A 141 15.99 0.50 10.59
CA PRO A 141 15.68 -0.03 9.26
C PRO A 141 14.23 -0.54 9.14
N PHE A 142 13.76 -0.68 7.91
CA PHE A 142 12.48 -1.31 7.59
C PHE A 142 12.71 -2.68 6.92
N ASP A 143 11.85 -3.64 7.21
CA ASP A 143 11.88 -4.94 6.55
C ASP A 143 11.20 -4.89 5.18
N ARG A 144 10.18 -4.05 5.04
CA ARG A 144 9.36 -3.91 3.83
C ARG A 144 9.03 -2.45 3.58
N VAL A 145 9.08 -2.05 2.32
CA VAL A 145 8.66 -0.70 1.90
C VAL A 145 7.69 -0.84 0.72
N ILE A 146 6.62 -0.07 0.74
CA ILE A 146 5.65 0.01 -0.34
C ILE A 146 5.41 1.47 -0.74
N PHE A 147 5.41 1.74 -2.03
CA PHE A 147 5.00 3.01 -2.58
C PHE A 147 3.63 2.86 -3.23
N THR A 148 2.67 3.64 -2.78
CA THR A 148 1.31 3.71 -3.34
C THR A 148 1.13 4.87 -4.31
N ALA A 149 2.23 5.52 -4.67
CA ALA A 149 2.34 6.54 -5.71
C ALA A 149 3.54 6.22 -6.61
N ALA A 150 3.44 6.58 -7.90
CA ALA A 150 4.47 6.26 -8.89
C ALA A 150 5.67 7.19 -8.77
N THR A 151 6.88 6.64 -8.86
CA THR A 151 8.15 7.37 -8.82
C THR A 151 9.01 7.06 -10.05
N LEU A 152 9.94 7.95 -10.38
CA LEU A 152 10.89 7.73 -11.49
C LEU A 152 11.93 6.66 -11.15
N LYS A 153 12.39 6.63 -9.91
CA LYS A 153 13.38 5.66 -9.40
C LYS A 153 13.31 5.58 -7.89
N ILE A 154 13.78 4.49 -7.33
CA ILE A 154 14.08 4.40 -5.90
C ILE A 154 15.46 5.02 -5.67
N SER A 155 15.57 5.95 -4.71
CA SER A 155 16.84 6.53 -4.34
C SER A 155 17.72 5.55 -3.55
N ASP A 156 19.04 5.71 -3.62
CA ASP A 156 19.99 4.89 -2.85
C ASP A 156 19.69 4.96 -1.34
N GLN A 157 19.25 6.12 -0.87
CA GLN A 157 18.79 6.32 0.51
C GLN A 157 17.71 5.32 0.94
N PHE A 158 16.71 5.02 0.09
CA PHE A 158 15.71 4.01 0.43
C PHE A 158 16.29 2.61 0.50
N ILE A 159 17.29 2.31 -0.34
CA ILE A 159 18.01 1.03 -0.30
C ILE A 159 18.80 0.88 0.99
N GLU A 160 19.39 1.96 1.49
CA GLU A 160 20.06 1.98 2.79
C GLU A 160 19.08 1.84 3.96
N HIS A 161 17.87 2.34 3.81
CA HIS A 161 16.83 2.30 4.85
C HIS A 161 16.19 0.93 5.07
N ILE A 162 16.43 -0.05 4.17
CA ILE A 162 15.89 -1.41 4.33
C ILE A 162 16.91 -2.37 4.94
N SER A 163 16.40 -3.29 5.75
CA SER A 163 17.16 -4.40 6.36
C SER A 163 17.74 -5.31 5.28
N GLU A 164 18.75 -6.10 5.65
CA GLU A 164 19.15 -7.27 4.85
C GLU A 164 17.95 -8.23 4.71
N GLY A 165 17.72 -8.78 3.51
CA GLY A 165 16.49 -9.51 3.18
C GLY A 165 15.25 -8.62 2.96
N GLY A 166 15.43 -7.30 2.97
CA GLY A 166 14.36 -6.31 2.79
C GLY A 166 13.80 -6.29 1.37
N ILE A 167 12.52 -5.91 1.27
CA ILE A 167 11.80 -5.82 -0.02
C ILE A 167 11.17 -4.44 -0.16
N ILE A 168 11.32 -3.83 -1.35
CA ILE A 168 10.59 -2.63 -1.77
C ILE A 168 9.67 -3.03 -2.93
N VAL A 169 8.40 -2.60 -2.88
CA VAL A 169 7.45 -2.72 -3.98
C VAL A 169 6.96 -1.33 -4.36
N CYS A 170 7.13 -0.97 -5.63
CA CYS A 170 6.74 0.36 -6.08
C CYS A 170 6.37 0.40 -7.57
N PRO A 171 5.47 1.31 -7.99
CA PRO A 171 5.24 1.64 -9.38
C PRO A 171 6.37 2.56 -9.88
N ILE A 172 7.08 2.13 -10.93
CA ILE A 172 8.16 2.90 -11.58
C ILE A 172 7.68 3.47 -12.91
N ILE A 173 7.86 4.78 -13.09
CA ILE A 173 7.57 5.48 -14.34
C ILE A 173 8.71 5.20 -15.34
N LYS A 174 8.37 4.55 -16.45
CA LYS A 174 9.28 4.25 -17.57
C LYS A 174 8.72 4.80 -18.87
N LYS A 175 9.31 5.89 -19.38
CA LYS A 175 8.80 6.56 -20.59
C LYS A 175 7.31 6.89 -20.45
N ASN A 176 6.44 6.24 -21.24
CA ASN A 176 5.00 6.51 -21.29
C ASN A 176 4.15 5.49 -20.49
N LYS A 177 4.75 4.67 -19.65
CA LYS A 177 4.05 3.66 -18.85
C LYS A 177 4.60 3.57 -17.44
N GLN A 178 3.82 2.98 -16.54
CA GLN A 178 4.25 2.65 -15.19
C GLN A 178 4.29 1.13 -15.06
N ILE A 179 5.36 0.62 -14.46
CA ILE A 179 5.55 -0.82 -14.24
C ILE A 179 5.67 -1.05 -12.74
N LEU A 180 4.98 -2.05 -12.23
CA LEU A 180 5.15 -2.49 -10.86
C LEU A 180 6.47 -3.23 -10.72
N VAL A 181 7.32 -2.80 -9.78
CA VAL A 181 8.67 -3.31 -9.60
C VAL A 181 8.87 -3.75 -8.15
N ARG A 182 9.53 -4.88 -7.97
CA ARG A 182 10.03 -5.35 -6.68
C ARG A 182 11.55 -5.31 -6.65
N TYR A 183 12.09 -4.67 -5.62
CA TYR A 183 13.52 -4.69 -5.27
C TYR A 183 13.70 -5.59 -4.05
N LYS A 184 14.72 -6.44 -4.08
CA LYS A 184 15.13 -7.27 -2.93
C LYS A 184 16.61 -7.01 -2.62
N LYS A 185 16.90 -6.77 -1.35
CA LYS A 185 18.27 -6.61 -0.84
C LYS A 185 18.77 -7.94 -0.29
N ASN A 186 19.84 -8.48 -0.87
CA ASN A 186 20.49 -9.70 -0.42
C ASN A 186 22.01 -9.54 -0.54
N ASN A 187 22.74 -9.75 0.56
CA ASN A 187 24.21 -9.62 0.61
C ASN A 187 24.68 -8.25 0.06
N ASN A 188 24.04 -7.16 0.48
CA ASN A 188 24.26 -5.80 -0.01
C ASN A 188 24.07 -5.60 -1.52
N LYS A 189 23.50 -6.57 -2.23
CA LYS A 189 23.13 -6.45 -3.65
C LYS A 189 21.62 -6.27 -3.78
N ILE A 190 21.22 -5.52 -4.80
CA ILE A 190 19.81 -5.32 -5.12
C ILE A 190 19.47 -6.13 -6.37
N SER A 191 18.52 -7.04 -6.24
CA SER A 191 17.87 -7.65 -7.39
C SER A 191 16.56 -6.95 -7.69
N THR A 192 16.19 -6.87 -8.97
CA THR A 192 15.00 -6.16 -9.44
C THR A 192 14.15 -7.10 -10.29
N GLU A 193 12.86 -7.14 -10.03
CA GLU A 193 11.88 -7.90 -10.79
C GLU A 193 10.75 -6.97 -11.25
N GLU A 194 10.39 -7.05 -12.53
CA GLU A 194 9.30 -6.27 -13.13
C GLU A 194 8.04 -7.14 -13.27
N PHE A 195 6.89 -6.53 -13.04
CA PHE A 195 5.58 -7.18 -13.11
C PHE A 195 4.65 -6.43 -14.07
N ASP A 196 3.38 -6.35 -13.75
CA ASP A 196 2.33 -5.80 -14.60
C ASP A 196 2.47 -4.29 -14.82
N ASN A 197 1.89 -3.80 -15.93
CA ASN A 197 1.64 -2.37 -16.10
C ASN A 197 0.57 -1.93 -15.11
N VAL A 198 0.80 -0.76 -14.52
CA VAL A 198 -0.09 -0.17 -13.50
C VAL A 198 -0.32 1.31 -13.79
N LEU A 199 -1.29 1.91 -13.11
CA LEU A 199 -1.53 3.35 -13.18
C LEU A 199 -1.76 3.89 -11.78
N PHE A 200 -0.82 4.69 -11.31
CA PHE A 200 -0.84 5.37 -10.02
C PHE A 200 -0.72 6.88 -10.19
N VAL A 201 -1.19 7.61 -9.19
CA VAL A 201 -0.88 9.03 -9.05
C VAL A 201 0.63 9.22 -8.85
N PRO A 202 1.22 10.35 -9.28
CA PRO A 202 2.65 10.59 -9.13
C PRO A 202 3.03 10.85 -7.67
N ASN A 203 4.22 10.38 -7.27
CA ASN A 203 4.84 10.74 -6.00
C ASN A 203 5.45 12.15 -6.13
N LEU A 204 4.79 13.14 -5.54
CA LEU A 204 5.16 14.55 -5.66
C LEU A 204 6.00 14.99 -4.44
N LEU A 205 6.86 16.00 -4.67
CA LEU A 205 7.64 16.64 -3.61
C LEU A 205 6.77 17.59 -2.76
N GLY A 206 7.19 17.77 -1.52
CA GLY A 206 6.59 18.70 -0.57
C GLY A 206 5.30 18.18 0.06
N THR A 207 4.77 18.95 1.02
CA THR A 207 3.51 18.68 1.75
C THR A 207 2.41 19.65 1.33
N GLN A 208 1.17 19.25 1.59
CA GLN A 208 -0.04 20.03 1.32
C GLN A 208 -1.00 19.95 2.50
#